data_74b5df5b4f53fe90b9d070900e1c8c3b
#
_entry.id   74b5df5b4f53fe90b9d070900e1c8c3b
#
_cell.length_a   1.000
_cell.length_b   1.000
_cell.length_c   1.000
_cell.angle_alpha   90.00
_cell.angle_beta   90.00
_cell.angle_gamma   90.00
#
_symmetry.space_group_name_H-M   'P 1'
#
loop_
_entity.id
_entity.type
_entity.pdbx_description
1 polymer ?
#
loop_
_entity_poly.entity_id
_entity_poly.type
_entity_poly.pdbx_seq_one_letter_code
_entity_poly.pdbx_strand_id
1 'polypeptide(L)'
;MRAFTRGLLGIAGFLVLWELLGRSPLLPAESLPPPSVVFGELVTQLTSPDFIRHVVATVLALLIAIVIAIAIAVPSGLVLGSVPAVRHATRAVIEFLRPIPSVALIPLALVMLGFGPETKITLAVYAALWPILFNTIYALDELDPLLVDTARVFGTGRLGVLFFVALPSALPFVLTGIRLAATTALVVMVSVELMAGSQVGLGYFIMEARSGPGRMDQVLVGTVVAGVIGVLLNNGLERVRRRWVAW
;
A
#
# COMPACT_ATOMS: atom_id res chain seq x y z
N MET A 1 -28.87 -4.55 2.70
CA MET A 1 -29.04 -4.76 4.15
C MET A 1 -28.40 -6.08 4.62
N ARG A 2 -28.74 -7.25 4.07
CA ARG A 2 -28.23 -8.57 4.55
C ARG A 2 -26.70 -8.74 4.53
N ALA A 3 -25.98 -8.13 3.56
CA ALA A 3 -24.52 -8.23 3.50
C ALA A 3 -23.82 -7.39 4.59
N PHE A 4 -24.34 -6.20 4.87
CA PHE A 4 -23.83 -5.31 5.91
C PHE A 4 -24.01 -5.90 7.32
N THR A 5 -25.20 -6.46 7.60
CA THR A 5 -25.48 -7.11 8.89
C THR A 5 -24.60 -8.34 9.12
N ARG A 6 -24.33 -9.16 8.08
CA ARG A 6 -23.41 -10.28 8.16
C ARG A 6 -21.97 -9.83 8.44
N GLY A 7 -21.53 -8.73 7.82
CA GLY A 7 -20.21 -8.15 8.08
C GLY A 7 -20.07 -7.67 9.53
N LEU A 8 -21.07 -6.96 10.05
CA LEU A 8 -21.10 -6.52 11.46
C LEU A 8 -21.08 -7.70 12.43
N LEU A 9 -21.84 -8.76 12.17
CA LEU A 9 -21.86 -9.96 13.00
C LEU A 9 -20.48 -10.66 13.00
N GLY A 10 -19.80 -10.70 11.85
CA GLY A 10 -18.43 -11.24 11.76
C GLY A 10 -17.42 -10.45 12.59
N ILE A 11 -17.45 -9.11 12.49
CA ILE A 11 -16.58 -8.23 13.29
C ILE A 11 -16.89 -8.37 14.78
N ALA A 12 -18.17 -8.35 15.16
CA ALA A 12 -18.58 -8.52 16.56
C ALA A 12 -18.14 -9.88 17.11
N GLY A 13 -18.34 -10.96 16.35
CA GLY A 13 -17.90 -12.30 16.73
C GLY A 13 -16.39 -12.39 16.92
N PHE A 14 -15.60 -11.77 16.02
CA PHE A 14 -14.16 -11.69 16.15
C PHE A 14 -13.73 -10.92 17.44
N LEU A 15 -14.34 -9.76 17.69
CA LEU A 15 -14.02 -8.95 18.88
C LEU A 15 -14.39 -9.68 20.18
N VAL A 16 -15.54 -10.37 20.22
CA VAL A 16 -15.94 -11.20 21.38
C VAL A 16 -14.95 -12.35 21.58
N LEU A 17 -14.56 -13.04 20.52
CA LEU A 17 -13.57 -14.11 20.63
C LEU A 17 -12.23 -13.58 21.17
N TRP A 18 -11.76 -12.46 20.65
CA TRP A 18 -10.52 -11.83 21.13
C TRP A 18 -10.64 -11.38 22.59
N GLU A 19 -11.76 -10.75 22.99
CA GLU A 19 -12.01 -10.35 24.39
C GLU A 19 -11.96 -11.55 25.33
N LEU A 20 -12.60 -12.67 24.95
CA LEU A 20 -12.59 -13.90 25.74
C LEU A 20 -11.18 -14.51 25.85
N LEU A 21 -10.43 -14.55 24.76
CA LEU A 21 -9.06 -15.04 24.74
C LEU A 21 -8.12 -14.16 25.58
N GLY A 22 -8.23 -12.84 25.46
CA GLY A 22 -7.39 -11.89 26.21
C GLY A 22 -7.67 -11.87 27.71
N ARG A 23 -8.87 -12.31 28.12
CA ARG A 23 -9.23 -12.47 29.56
C ARG A 23 -9.05 -13.90 30.09
N SER A 24 -8.71 -14.84 29.20
CA SER A 24 -8.58 -16.23 29.61
C SER A 24 -7.27 -16.48 30.38
N PRO A 25 -7.24 -17.43 31.33
CA PRO A 25 -6.01 -17.82 31.98
C PRO A 25 -5.05 -18.63 31.10
N LEU A 26 -5.43 -18.91 29.87
CA LEU A 26 -4.62 -19.64 28.87
C LEU A 26 -3.45 -18.85 28.34
N LEU A 27 -3.53 -17.52 28.39
CA LEU A 27 -2.48 -16.62 27.92
C LEU A 27 -1.99 -15.71 29.06
N PRO A 28 -0.69 -15.41 29.13
CA PRO A 28 -0.20 -14.37 30.02
C PRO A 28 -0.93 -13.05 29.75
N ALA A 29 -1.41 -12.37 30.79
CA ALA A 29 -2.20 -11.15 30.66
C ALA A 29 -1.51 -10.04 29.85
N GLU A 30 -0.16 -10.05 29.81
CA GLU A 30 0.67 -9.10 29.06
C GLU A 30 0.83 -9.47 27.59
N SER A 31 0.48 -10.69 27.16
CA SER A 31 0.75 -11.17 25.80
C SER A 31 -0.34 -10.78 24.80
N LEU A 32 -1.60 -10.76 25.24
CA LEU A 32 -2.74 -10.41 24.37
C LEU A 32 -3.76 -9.57 25.15
N PRO A 33 -3.56 -8.26 25.30
CA PRO A 33 -4.55 -7.37 25.89
C PRO A 33 -5.90 -7.48 25.19
N PRO A 34 -7.02 -7.52 25.95
CA PRO A 34 -8.35 -7.60 25.34
C PRO A 34 -8.71 -6.31 24.58
N PRO A 35 -9.58 -6.37 23.56
CA PRO A 35 -10.04 -5.22 22.80
C PRO A 35 -10.48 -4.03 23.64
N SER A 36 -11.15 -4.27 24.78
CA SER A 36 -11.59 -3.21 25.70
C SER A 36 -10.42 -2.36 26.23
N VAL A 37 -9.27 -2.98 26.54
CA VAL A 37 -8.05 -2.29 26.97
C VAL A 37 -7.40 -1.56 25.79
N VAL A 38 -7.26 -2.25 24.66
CA VAL A 38 -6.65 -1.68 23.43
C VAL A 38 -7.42 -0.45 22.93
N PHE A 39 -8.76 -0.48 22.94
CA PHE A 39 -9.56 0.67 22.55
C PHE A 39 -9.49 1.82 23.57
N GLY A 40 -9.37 1.53 24.85
CA GLY A 40 -9.11 2.54 25.89
C GLY A 40 -7.79 3.25 25.65
N GLU A 41 -6.72 2.48 25.44
CA GLU A 41 -5.38 3.01 25.15
C GLU A 41 -5.35 3.75 23.80
N LEU A 42 -6.09 3.29 22.76
CA LEU A 42 -6.22 3.98 21.49
C LEU A 42 -6.76 5.41 21.67
N VAL A 43 -7.80 5.59 22.49
CA VAL A 43 -8.36 6.92 22.79
C VAL A 43 -7.29 7.81 23.44
N THR A 44 -6.52 7.29 24.38
CA THR A 44 -5.42 8.01 25.04
C THR A 44 -4.35 8.40 24.03
N GLN A 45 -3.91 7.48 23.20
CA GLN A 45 -2.88 7.73 22.19
C GLN A 45 -3.33 8.73 21.12
N LEU A 46 -4.60 8.73 20.72
CA LEU A 46 -5.14 9.71 19.76
C LEU A 46 -5.15 11.14 20.30
N THR A 47 -5.03 11.33 21.60
CA THR A 47 -4.84 12.67 22.24
C THR A 47 -3.37 13.04 22.42
N SER A 48 -2.44 12.11 22.20
CA SER A 48 -1.00 12.32 22.33
C SER A 48 -0.43 12.97 21.08
N PRO A 49 0.21 14.16 21.18
CA PRO A 49 0.85 14.80 20.04
C PRO A 49 1.97 13.94 19.43
N ASP A 50 2.66 13.18 20.26
CA ASP A 50 3.77 12.32 19.82
C ASP A 50 3.25 11.16 18.95
N PHE A 51 2.22 10.46 19.40
CA PHE A 51 1.58 9.40 18.59
C PHE A 51 1.06 9.93 17.25
N ILE A 52 0.38 11.09 17.26
CA ILE A 52 -0.10 11.73 16.02
C ILE A 52 1.05 12.06 15.08
N ARG A 53 2.20 12.51 15.60
CA ARG A 53 3.40 12.75 14.80
C ARG A 53 3.88 11.48 14.09
N HIS A 54 3.88 10.32 14.75
CA HIS A 54 4.23 9.03 14.16
C HIS A 54 3.25 8.62 13.05
N VAL A 55 1.95 8.76 13.29
CA VAL A 55 0.89 8.46 12.29
C VAL A 55 1.05 9.35 11.06
N VAL A 56 1.19 10.67 11.25
CA VAL A 56 1.34 11.64 10.16
C VAL A 56 2.61 11.37 9.35
N ALA A 57 3.72 11.06 10.01
CA ALA A 57 4.99 10.76 9.33
C ALA A 57 4.88 9.54 8.41
N THR A 58 4.23 8.45 8.87
CA THR A 58 4.00 7.26 8.05
C THR A 58 3.07 7.56 6.87
N VAL A 59 1.96 8.27 7.11
CA VAL A 59 0.99 8.60 6.05
C VAL A 59 1.62 9.50 4.99
N LEU A 60 2.33 10.55 5.38
CA LEU A 60 3.00 11.45 4.43
C LEU A 60 4.07 10.72 3.60
N ALA A 61 4.93 9.93 4.25
CA ALA A 61 5.94 9.14 3.55
C ALA A 61 5.32 8.16 2.56
N LEU A 62 4.20 7.51 2.94
CA LEU A 62 3.46 6.59 2.09
C LEU A 62 2.85 7.30 0.87
N LEU A 63 2.22 8.46 1.06
CA LEU A 63 1.67 9.26 -0.04
C LEU A 63 2.77 9.69 -1.02
N ILE A 64 3.91 10.15 -0.51
CA ILE A 64 5.09 10.50 -1.33
C ILE A 64 5.55 9.27 -2.13
N ALA A 65 5.68 8.10 -1.48
CA ALA A 65 6.10 6.88 -2.14
C ALA A 65 5.14 6.47 -3.27
N ILE A 66 3.83 6.54 -3.04
CA ILE A 66 2.80 6.21 -4.04
C ILE A 66 2.89 7.18 -5.23
N VAL A 67 3.03 8.49 -4.98
CA VAL A 67 3.14 9.49 -6.05
C VAL A 67 4.39 9.25 -6.90
N ILE A 68 5.54 8.99 -6.28
CA ILE A 68 6.78 8.67 -7.00
C ILE A 68 6.62 7.37 -7.80
N ALA A 69 6.03 6.32 -7.19
CA ALA A 69 5.80 5.05 -7.87
C ALA A 69 4.89 5.21 -9.10
N ILE A 70 3.83 6.01 -9.01
CA ILE A 70 2.94 6.34 -10.14
C ILE A 70 3.73 7.07 -11.23
N ALA A 71 4.51 8.10 -10.85
CA ALA A 71 5.29 8.90 -11.78
C ALA A 71 6.34 8.08 -12.56
N ILE A 72 6.83 6.99 -11.99
CA ILE A 72 7.78 6.07 -12.65
C ILE A 72 7.05 4.96 -13.38
N ALA A 73 6.13 4.25 -12.70
CA ALA A 73 5.55 3.01 -13.20
C ALA A 73 4.55 3.22 -14.34
N VAL A 74 3.74 4.29 -14.31
CA VAL A 74 2.76 4.53 -15.37
C VAL A 74 3.45 4.87 -16.70
N PRO A 75 4.37 5.84 -16.79
CA PRO A 75 5.08 6.10 -18.05
C PRO A 75 5.88 4.89 -18.54
N SER A 76 6.59 4.20 -17.63
CA SER A 76 7.34 3.00 -17.97
C SER A 76 6.42 1.89 -18.49
N GLY A 77 5.28 1.67 -17.85
CA GLY A 77 4.27 0.69 -18.26
C GLY A 77 3.67 1.01 -19.64
N LEU A 78 3.39 2.29 -19.91
CA LEU A 78 2.92 2.72 -21.23
C LEU A 78 3.97 2.47 -22.32
N VAL A 79 5.25 2.74 -22.05
CA VAL A 79 6.34 2.46 -22.99
C VAL A 79 6.49 0.96 -23.22
N LEU A 80 6.54 0.17 -22.16
CA LEU A 80 6.69 -1.29 -22.23
C LEU A 80 5.50 -1.98 -22.89
N GLY A 81 4.30 -1.49 -22.68
CA GLY A 81 3.09 -2.02 -23.31
C GLY A 81 2.95 -1.60 -24.78
N SER A 82 3.44 -0.38 -25.16
CA SER A 82 3.30 0.14 -26.51
C SER A 82 4.46 -0.20 -27.46
N VAL A 83 5.66 -0.54 -26.92
CA VAL A 83 6.89 -0.75 -27.72
C VAL A 83 7.44 -2.15 -27.47
N PRO A 84 7.08 -3.16 -28.33
CA PRO A 84 7.51 -4.55 -28.13
C PRO A 84 9.03 -4.74 -28.03
N ALA A 85 9.81 -3.97 -28.78
CA ALA A 85 11.27 -4.06 -28.74
C ALA A 85 11.85 -3.70 -27.36
N VAL A 86 11.31 -2.65 -26.71
CA VAL A 86 11.72 -2.24 -25.36
C VAL A 86 11.27 -3.29 -24.34
N ARG A 87 10.04 -3.81 -24.46
CA ARG A 87 9.52 -4.88 -23.62
C ARG A 87 10.39 -6.13 -23.67
N HIS A 88 10.80 -6.56 -24.86
CA HIS A 88 11.69 -7.73 -25.01
C HIS A 88 13.08 -7.46 -24.43
N ALA A 89 13.67 -6.29 -24.67
CA ALA A 89 14.99 -5.95 -24.16
C ALA A 89 15.06 -5.87 -22.61
N THR A 90 13.99 -5.40 -21.98
CA THR A 90 13.94 -5.22 -20.51
C THR A 90 13.38 -6.43 -19.77
N ARG A 91 12.81 -7.39 -20.45
CA ARG A 91 12.09 -8.53 -19.87
C ARG A 91 12.92 -9.28 -18.82
N ALA A 92 14.17 -9.65 -19.15
CA ALA A 92 15.02 -10.40 -18.22
C ALA A 92 15.31 -9.63 -16.94
N VAL A 93 15.52 -8.31 -17.03
CA VAL A 93 15.76 -7.43 -15.87
C VAL A 93 14.52 -7.34 -15.00
N ILE A 94 13.34 -7.14 -15.61
CA ILE A 94 12.07 -7.03 -14.90
C ILE A 94 11.72 -8.36 -14.20
N GLU A 95 11.87 -9.49 -14.91
CA GLU A 95 11.62 -10.83 -14.35
C GLU A 95 12.59 -11.18 -13.21
N PHE A 96 13.80 -10.66 -13.23
CA PHE A 96 14.78 -10.83 -12.15
C PHE A 96 14.49 -9.94 -10.93
N LEU A 97 14.17 -8.67 -11.15
CA LEU A 97 13.96 -7.72 -10.06
C LEU A 97 12.62 -7.91 -9.33
N ARG A 98 11.56 -8.26 -10.07
CA ARG A 98 10.20 -8.38 -9.54
C ARG A 98 10.07 -9.30 -8.31
N PRO A 99 10.63 -10.53 -8.29
CA PRO A 99 10.47 -11.44 -7.17
C PRO A 99 11.32 -11.09 -5.95
N ILE A 100 12.20 -10.08 -6.03
CA ILE A 100 13.03 -9.71 -4.88
C ILE A 100 12.13 -9.11 -3.78
N PRO A 101 12.09 -9.69 -2.57
CA PRO A 101 11.31 -9.16 -1.47
C PRO A 101 11.84 -7.79 -1.05
N SER A 102 11.02 -6.74 -1.12
CA SER A 102 11.42 -5.38 -0.73
C SER A 102 11.92 -5.29 0.71
N VAL A 103 11.35 -6.09 1.61
CA VAL A 103 11.80 -6.16 3.02
C VAL A 103 13.23 -6.74 3.14
N ALA A 104 13.61 -7.67 2.27
CA ALA A 104 14.98 -8.23 2.26
C ALA A 104 16.04 -7.21 1.82
N LEU A 105 15.62 -6.14 1.14
CA LEU A 105 16.51 -5.04 0.73
C LEU A 105 16.77 -4.01 1.85
N ILE A 106 16.12 -4.12 3.01
CA ILE A 106 16.28 -3.16 4.13
C ILE A 106 17.75 -2.98 4.52
N PRO A 107 18.55 -4.04 4.78
CA PRO A 107 19.95 -3.86 5.16
C PRO A 107 20.78 -3.13 4.10
N LEU A 108 20.55 -3.47 2.82
CA LEU A 108 21.23 -2.80 1.71
C LEU A 108 20.84 -1.31 1.63
N ALA A 109 19.57 -1.01 1.74
CA ALA A 109 19.06 0.35 1.69
C ALA A 109 19.60 1.20 2.86
N LEU A 110 19.72 0.62 4.07
CA LEU A 110 20.29 1.29 5.22
C LEU A 110 21.76 1.64 5.05
N VAL A 111 22.54 0.75 4.43
CA VAL A 111 23.95 1.03 4.13
C VAL A 111 24.10 2.14 3.08
N MET A 112 23.21 2.18 2.09
CA MET A 112 23.27 3.15 0.99
C MET A 112 22.67 4.51 1.31
N LEU A 113 21.53 4.54 2.04
CA LEU A 113 20.70 5.72 2.25
C LEU A 113 20.67 6.18 3.73
N GLY A 114 21.13 5.34 4.65
CA GLY A 114 21.09 5.62 6.09
C GLY A 114 19.72 5.36 6.73
N PHE A 115 19.54 5.86 7.95
CA PHE A 115 18.35 5.65 8.79
C PHE A 115 17.25 6.73 8.58
N GLY A 116 17.30 7.47 7.49
CA GLY A 116 16.38 8.56 7.19
C GLY A 116 15.03 8.11 6.57
N PRO A 117 14.14 9.08 6.32
CA PRO A 117 12.88 8.83 5.61
C PRO A 117 13.10 8.36 4.16
N GLU A 118 14.26 8.64 3.57
CA GLU A 118 14.65 8.25 2.22
C GLU A 118 14.61 6.72 2.07
N THR A 119 15.10 6.00 3.06
CA THR A 119 15.16 4.52 3.04
C THR A 119 13.76 3.92 3.00
N LYS A 120 12.86 4.36 3.89
CA LYS A 120 11.49 3.83 3.91
C LYS A 120 10.69 4.22 2.66
N ILE A 121 10.87 5.45 2.15
CA ILE A 121 10.21 5.91 0.93
C ILE A 121 10.73 5.11 -0.26
N THR A 122 12.04 4.94 -0.43
CA THR A 122 12.63 4.20 -1.55
C THR A 122 12.16 2.74 -1.60
N LEU A 123 12.13 2.05 -0.47
CA LEU A 123 11.67 0.66 -0.40
C LEU A 123 10.16 0.54 -0.64
N ALA A 124 9.36 1.50 -0.16
CA ALA A 124 7.94 1.57 -0.44
C ALA A 124 7.66 1.87 -1.94
N VAL A 125 8.44 2.76 -2.57
CA VAL A 125 8.40 3.00 -4.02
C VAL A 125 8.69 1.72 -4.79
N TYR A 126 9.77 1.02 -4.43
CA TYR A 126 10.14 -0.25 -5.06
C TYR A 126 9.00 -1.28 -4.97
N ALA A 127 8.37 -1.42 -3.80
CA ALA A 127 7.24 -2.33 -3.60
C ALA A 127 5.99 -1.92 -4.40
N ALA A 128 5.70 -0.61 -4.46
CA ALA A 128 4.54 -0.05 -5.15
C ALA A 128 4.68 -0.08 -6.68
N LEU A 129 5.91 -0.01 -7.18
CA LEU A 129 6.21 0.08 -8.61
C LEU A 129 5.63 -1.10 -9.40
N TRP A 130 5.82 -2.32 -8.92
CA TRP A 130 5.45 -3.54 -9.65
C TRP A 130 3.95 -3.68 -9.90
N PRO A 131 3.05 -3.56 -8.92
CA PRO A 131 1.61 -3.62 -9.16
C PRO A 131 1.12 -2.57 -10.16
N ILE A 132 1.64 -1.34 -10.09
CA ILE A 132 1.25 -0.27 -11.01
C ILE A 132 1.78 -0.58 -12.42
N LEU A 133 3.06 -0.94 -12.54
CA LEU A 133 3.72 -1.24 -13.81
C LEU A 133 2.99 -2.34 -14.57
N PHE A 134 2.74 -3.47 -13.91
CA PHE A 134 2.11 -4.61 -14.57
C PHE A 134 0.64 -4.36 -14.91
N ASN A 135 -0.12 -3.68 -14.05
CA ASN A 135 -1.49 -3.32 -14.39
C ASN A 135 -1.54 -2.33 -15.57
N THR A 136 -0.55 -1.43 -15.69
CA THR A 136 -0.45 -0.53 -16.84
C THR A 136 -0.11 -1.28 -18.13
N ILE A 137 0.81 -2.24 -18.09
CA ILE A 137 1.15 -3.08 -19.25
C ILE A 137 -0.07 -3.93 -19.65
N TYR A 138 -0.73 -4.57 -18.67
CA TYR A 138 -1.92 -5.38 -18.89
C TYR A 138 -3.05 -4.61 -19.57
N ALA A 139 -3.24 -3.36 -19.17
CA ALA A 139 -4.25 -2.49 -19.75
C ALA A 139 -4.05 -2.27 -21.26
N LEU A 140 -2.79 -2.23 -21.71
CA LEU A 140 -2.47 -2.07 -23.13
C LEU A 140 -2.58 -3.39 -23.90
N ASP A 141 -2.30 -4.53 -23.24
CA ASP A 141 -2.48 -5.86 -23.83
C ASP A 141 -3.97 -6.19 -24.03
N GLU A 142 -4.87 -5.67 -23.17
CA GLU A 142 -6.33 -5.85 -23.21
C GLU A 142 -7.05 -4.76 -24.07
N LEU A 143 -6.30 -3.87 -24.72
CA LEU A 143 -6.90 -2.81 -25.53
C LEU A 143 -7.56 -3.41 -26.77
N ASP A 144 -8.86 -3.10 -26.97
CA ASP A 144 -9.61 -3.56 -28.13
C ASP A 144 -8.97 -3.04 -29.43
N PRO A 145 -8.50 -3.94 -30.32
CA PRO A 145 -7.93 -3.55 -31.62
C PRO A 145 -8.86 -2.70 -32.46
N LEU A 146 -10.17 -2.90 -32.35
CA LEU A 146 -11.18 -2.14 -33.09
C LEU A 146 -11.15 -0.66 -32.73
N LEU A 147 -10.93 -0.31 -31.46
CA LEU A 147 -10.80 1.08 -31.03
C LEU A 147 -9.57 1.75 -31.65
N VAL A 148 -8.45 1.01 -31.70
CA VAL A 148 -7.19 1.48 -32.29
C VAL A 148 -7.34 1.69 -33.80
N ASP A 149 -7.94 0.73 -34.49
CA ASP A 149 -8.13 0.77 -35.93
C ASP A 149 -9.13 1.86 -36.32
N THR A 150 -10.21 2.02 -35.55
CA THR A 150 -11.16 3.13 -35.76
C THR A 150 -10.46 4.47 -35.63
N ALA A 151 -9.67 4.70 -34.59
CA ALA A 151 -8.92 5.96 -34.43
C ALA A 151 -7.97 6.23 -35.60
N ARG A 152 -7.32 5.18 -36.13
CA ARG A 152 -6.41 5.29 -37.29
C ARG A 152 -7.16 5.65 -38.56
N VAL A 153 -8.33 5.08 -38.80
CA VAL A 153 -9.19 5.42 -39.96
C VAL A 153 -9.56 6.92 -39.94
N PHE A 154 -9.77 7.48 -38.75
CA PHE A 154 -9.99 8.93 -38.60
C PHE A 154 -8.70 9.78 -38.64
N GLY A 155 -7.57 9.21 -39.05
CA GLY A 155 -6.32 9.93 -39.19
C GLY A 155 -5.53 10.16 -37.90
N THR A 156 -5.89 9.51 -36.81
CA THR A 156 -5.19 9.65 -35.54
C THR A 156 -3.81 8.97 -35.60
N GLY A 157 -2.74 9.77 -35.45
CA GLY A 157 -1.38 9.25 -35.40
C GLY A 157 -1.07 8.44 -34.14
N ARG A 158 0.11 7.78 -34.07
CA ARG A 158 0.50 6.89 -32.95
C ARG A 158 0.39 7.55 -31.57
N LEU A 159 0.84 8.79 -31.41
CA LEU A 159 0.73 9.53 -30.16
C LEU A 159 -0.72 9.86 -29.82
N GLY A 160 -1.53 10.20 -30.83
CA GLY A 160 -2.96 10.43 -30.61
C GLY A 160 -3.68 9.17 -30.13
N VAL A 161 -3.39 8.01 -30.72
CA VAL A 161 -3.92 6.71 -30.24
C VAL A 161 -3.50 6.47 -28.78
N LEU A 162 -2.26 6.75 -28.41
CA LEU A 162 -1.79 6.57 -27.03
C LEU A 162 -2.55 7.46 -26.04
N PHE A 163 -2.72 8.75 -26.34
CA PHE A 163 -3.33 9.70 -25.40
C PHE A 163 -4.86 9.68 -25.41
N PHE A 164 -5.51 9.47 -26.57
CA PHE A 164 -6.96 9.56 -26.69
C PHE A 164 -7.68 8.21 -26.63
N VAL A 165 -6.95 7.10 -26.84
CA VAL A 165 -7.55 5.75 -26.79
C VAL A 165 -6.92 4.91 -25.69
N ALA A 166 -5.60 4.68 -25.76
CA ALA A 166 -4.94 3.74 -24.87
C ALA A 166 -4.92 4.22 -23.41
N LEU A 167 -4.54 5.48 -23.15
CA LEU A 167 -4.44 6.01 -21.79
C LEU A 167 -5.80 6.09 -21.07
N PRO A 168 -6.89 6.58 -21.67
CA PRO A 168 -8.22 6.52 -21.07
C PRO A 168 -8.71 5.09 -20.80
N SER A 169 -8.48 4.17 -21.76
CA SER A 169 -8.85 2.76 -21.61
C SER A 169 -8.02 2.04 -20.54
N ALA A 170 -6.76 2.46 -20.33
CA ALA A 170 -5.88 1.92 -19.31
C ALA A 170 -6.22 2.41 -17.88
N LEU A 171 -6.93 3.53 -17.74
CA LEU A 171 -7.19 4.17 -16.44
C LEU A 171 -7.80 3.23 -15.38
N PRO A 172 -8.81 2.38 -15.67
CA PRO A 172 -9.37 1.44 -14.70
C PRO A 172 -8.32 0.46 -14.14
N PHE A 173 -7.44 -0.03 -15.01
CA PHE A 173 -6.38 -0.97 -14.64
C PHE A 173 -5.28 -0.27 -13.83
N VAL A 174 -4.86 0.93 -14.25
CA VAL A 174 -3.89 1.75 -13.51
C VAL A 174 -4.39 2.04 -12.10
N LEU A 175 -5.64 2.45 -11.94
CA LEU A 175 -6.25 2.68 -10.63
C LEU A 175 -6.31 1.40 -9.78
N THR A 176 -6.54 0.25 -10.39
CA THR A 176 -6.46 -1.05 -9.71
C THR A 176 -5.02 -1.34 -9.27
N GLY A 177 -4.04 -1.10 -10.14
CA GLY A 177 -2.62 -1.21 -9.81
C GLY A 177 -2.20 -0.30 -8.66
N ILE A 178 -2.63 0.96 -8.66
CA ILE A 178 -2.37 1.92 -7.56
C ILE A 178 -2.98 1.43 -6.24
N ARG A 179 -4.17 0.88 -6.26
CA ARG A 179 -4.81 0.33 -5.06
C ARG A 179 -4.03 -0.85 -4.47
N LEU A 180 -3.59 -1.79 -5.30
CA LEU A 180 -2.73 -2.90 -4.87
C LEU A 180 -1.38 -2.39 -4.35
N ALA A 181 -0.79 -1.44 -5.05
CA ALA A 181 0.47 -0.80 -4.68
C ALA A 181 0.39 -0.08 -3.33
N ALA A 182 -0.69 0.63 -3.05
CA ALA A 182 -0.87 1.34 -1.78
C ALA A 182 -0.87 0.38 -0.57
N THR A 183 -1.49 -0.79 -0.72
CA THR A 183 -1.50 -1.81 0.33
C THR A 183 -0.11 -2.42 0.53
N THR A 184 0.58 -2.80 -0.55
CA THR A 184 1.94 -3.36 -0.45
C THR A 184 2.95 -2.33 0.07
N ALA A 185 2.85 -1.08 -0.36
CA ALA A 185 3.69 0.02 0.12
C ALA A 185 3.51 0.28 1.62
N LEU A 186 2.27 0.25 2.14
CA LEU A 186 1.99 0.42 3.56
C LEU A 186 2.65 -0.70 4.39
N VAL A 187 2.50 -1.95 3.96
CA VAL A 187 3.14 -3.10 4.64
C VAL A 187 4.65 -2.92 4.69
N VAL A 188 5.28 -2.59 3.56
CA VAL A 188 6.74 -2.37 3.49
C VAL A 188 7.14 -1.16 4.33
N MET A 189 6.40 -0.05 4.27
CA MET A 189 6.67 1.16 5.04
C MET A 189 6.74 0.87 6.54
N VAL A 190 5.71 0.22 7.09
CA VAL A 190 5.66 -0.14 8.51
C VAL A 190 6.75 -1.16 8.86
N SER A 191 7.05 -2.12 7.96
CA SER A 191 8.14 -3.09 8.18
C SER A 191 9.51 -2.41 8.25
N VAL A 192 9.78 -1.45 7.37
CA VAL A 192 11.02 -0.67 7.39
C VAL A 192 11.11 0.16 8.68
N GLU A 193 10.04 0.81 9.08
CA GLU A 193 10.00 1.59 10.33
C GLU A 193 10.23 0.72 11.57
N LEU A 194 9.74 -0.53 11.57
CA LEU A 194 9.98 -1.51 12.63
C LEU A 194 11.45 -1.96 12.70
N MET A 195 12.09 -2.18 11.54
CA MET A 195 13.39 -2.84 11.47
C MET A 195 14.56 -1.87 11.35
N ALA A 196 14.34 -0.74 10.72
CA ALA A 196 15.40 0.20 10.33
C ALA A 196 15.71 1.27 11.38
N GLY A 197 15.07 1.24 12.56
CA GLY A 197 15.30 2.24 13.59
C GLY A 197 14.99 3.67 13.12
N SER A 198 14.03 3.84 12.21
CA SER A 198 13.51 5.14 11.81
C SER A 198 13.08 5.91 13.07
N GLN A 199 13.55 7.12 13.27
CA GLN A 199 13.26 7.89 14.49
C GLN A 199 11.79 8.35 14.60
N VAL A 200 11.01 8.25 13.52
CA VAL A 200 9.61 8.68 13.46
C VAL A 200 8.83 7.79 12.48
N GLY A 201 7.71 7.26 12.95
CA GLY A 201 6.79 6.45 12.16
C GLY A 201 5.99 5.50 13.03
N LEU A 202 4.89 4.99 12.48
CA LEU A 202 4.00 4.09 13.22
C LEU A 202 4.68 2.75 13.58
N GLY A 203 5.53 2.22 12.66
CA GLY A 203 6.35 1.06 12.95
C GLY A 203 7.40 1.31 14.01
N TYR A 204 8.00 2.49 14.06
CA TYR A 204 8.90 2.88 15.15
C TYR A 204 8.17 2.93 16.50
N PHE A 205 6.99 3.54 16.55
CA PHE A 205 6.14 3.54 17.77
C PHE A 205 5.86 2.12 18.25
N ILE A 206 5.50 1.20 17.35
CA ILE A 206 5.26 -0.21 17.67
C ILE A 206 6.54 -0.87 18.25
N MET A 207 7.69 -0.62 17.64
CA MET A 207 8.98 -1.16 18.11
C MET A 207 9.36 -0.61 19.48
N GLU A 208 9.20 0.70 19.70
CA GLU A 208 9.48 1.36 20.97
C GLU A 208 8.56 0.83 22.08
N ALA A 209 7.27 0.72 21.82
CA ALA A 209 6.29 0.14 22.74
C ALA A 209 6.66 -1.31 23.11
N ARG A 210 7.09 -2.13 22.14
CA ARG A 210 7.54 -3.51 22.38
C ARG A 210 8.76 -3.60 23.29
N SER A 211 9.64 -2.60 23.26
CA SER A 211 10.87 -2.59 24.06
C SER A 211 10.61 -2.23 25.54
N GLY A 212 9.44 -1.70 25.86
CA GLY A 212 9.02 -1.39 27.22
C GLY A 212 8.23 -2.53 27.88
N PRO A 213 8.39 -2.76 29.19
CA PRO A 213 7.62 -3.78 29.91
C PRO A 213 6.13 -3.43 29.95
N GLY A 214 5.27 -4.41 29.66
CA GLY A 214 3.81 -4.29 29.82
C GLY A 214 3.11 -3.37 28.81
N ARG A 215 3.75 -3.00 27.69
CA ARG A 215 3.18 -2.05 26.70
C ARG A 215 2.63 -2.73 25.44
N MET A 216 2.17 -3.98 25.55
CA MET A 216 1.59 -4.71 24.41
C MET A 216 0.27 -4.09 23.92
N ASP A 217 -0.46 -3.41 24.78
CA ASP A 217 -1.63 -2.60 24.42
C ASP A 217 -1.27 -1.51 23.39
N GLN A 218 -0.15 -0.81 23.55
CA GLN A 218 0.33 0.20 22.61
C GLN A 218 0.83 -0.43 21.31
N VAL A 219 1.46 -1.60 21.35
CA VAL A 219 1.82 -2.38 20.17
C VAL A 219 0.58 -2.69 19.34
N LEU A 220 -0.49 -3.14 20.00
CA LEU A 220 -1.76 -3.44 19.35
C LEU A 220 -2.46 -2.16 18.83
N VAL A 221 -2.40 -1.06 19.58
CA VAL A 221 -2.89 0.25 19.11
C VAL A 221 -2.21 0.65 17.80
N GLY A 222 -0.88 0.61 17.73
CA GLY A 222 -0.14 0.91 16.51
C GLY A 222 -0.55 0.00 15.35
N THR A 223 -0.70 -1.31 15.62
CA THR A 223 -1.12 -2.30 14.63
C THR A 223 -2.54 -2.04 14.10
N VAL A 224 -3.49 -1.74 15.01
CA VAL A 224 -4.89 -1.40 14.65
C VAL A 224 -4.92 -0.13 13.80
N VAL A 225 -4.16 0.91 14.18
CA VAL A 225 -4.10 2.17 13.43
C VAL A 225 -3.49 1.94 12.03
N ALA A 226 -2.45 1.12 11.90
CA ALA A 226 -1.92 0.73 10.59
C ALA A 226 -2.97 0.04 9.73
N GLY A 227 -3.74 -0.88 10.31
CA GLY A 227 -4.86 -1.54 9.63
C GLY A 227 -5.96 -0.55 9.21
N VAL A 228 -6.33 0.40 10.06
CA VAL A 228 -7.31 1.45 9.76
C VAL A 228 -6.82 2.32 8.60
N ILE A 229 -5.55 2.74 8.60
CA ILE A 229 -4.95 3.49 7.49
C ILE A 229 -5.07 2.69 6.19
N GLY A 230 -4.74 1.40 6.21
CA GLY A 230 -4.89 0.52 5.04
C GLY A 230 -6.32 0.45 4.51
N VAL A 231 -7.30 0.31 5.39
CA VAL A 231 -8.74 0.29 5.02
C VAL A 231 -9.18 1.64 4.45
N LEU A 232 -8.77 2.75 5.06
CA LEU A 232 -9.11 4.10 4.59
C LEU A 232 -8.51 4.38 3.22
N LEU A 233 -7.26 4.03 2.99
CA LEU A 233 -6.59 4.14 1.70
C LEU A 233 -7.29 3.30 0.63
N ASN A 234 -7.54 2.02 0.93
CA ASN A 234 -8.20 1.12 0.00
C ASN A 234 -9.61 1.62 -0.39
N ASN A 235 -10.40 2.06 0.60
CA ASN A 235 -11.74 2.60 0.36
C ASN A 235 -11.72 3.97 -0.34
N GLY A 236 -10.72 4.80 -0.03
CA GLY A 236 -10.51 6.09 -0.69
C GLY A 236 -10.21 5.89 -2.19
N LEU A 237 -9.25 5.03 -2.50
CA LEU A 237 -8.87 4.71 -3.88
C LEU A 237 -10.00 4.02 -4.65
N GLU A 238 -10.79 3.15 -3.99
CA GLU A 238 -11.97 2.55 -4.63
C GLU A 238 -13.06 3.59 -4.94
N ARG A 239 -13.26 4.60 -4.08
CA ARG A 239 -14.18 5.72 -4.38
C ARG A 239 -13.69 6.56 -5.55
N VAL A 240 -12.37 6.84 -5.61
CA VAL A 240 -11.77 7.52 -6.75
C VAL A 240 -12.00 6.72 -8.02
N ARG A 241 -11.71 5.42 -8.00
CA ARG A 241 -11.94 4.53 -9.15
C ARG A 241 -13.37 4.58 -9.64
N ARG A 242 -14.36 4.43 -8.75
CA ARG A 242 -15.79 4.46 -9.10
C ARG A 242 -16.25 5.81 -9.66
N ARG A 243 -15.61 6.90 -9.25
CA ARG A 243 -15.98 8.25 -9.73
C ARG A 243 -15.39 8.55 -11.11
N TRP A 244 -14.21 8.02 -11.40
CA TRP A 244 -13.48 8.29 -12.64
C TRP A 244 -13.72 7.25 -13.73
N VAL A 245 -14.17 6.05 -13.36
CA VAL A 245 -14.49 4.93 -14.25
C VAL A 245 -15.98 4.64 -14.11
N ALA A 246 -16.80 5.53 -14.66
CA ALA A 246 -18.27 5.43 -14.59
C ALA A 246 -18.89 4.73 -15.82
N TRP A 247 -18.08 4.14 -16.72
CA TRP A 247 -18.52 3.36 -17.88
C TRP A 247 -18.19 1.90 -17.73
#